data_fa4217d14d7d4a808db0e4c02d820cf4
#
_entry.id   fa4217d14d7d4a808db0e4c02d820cf4
#
_cell.length_a   1.000
_cell.length_b   1.000
_cell.length_c   1.000
_cell.angle_alpha   90.00
_cell.angle_beta   90.00
_cell.angle_gamma   90.00
#
_symmetry.space_group_name_H-M   'P 1'
#
loop_
_entity.id
_entity.type
_entity.pdbx_description
1 polymer ?
#
loop_
_entity_poly.entity_id
_entity_poly.type
_entity_poly.pdbx_seq_one_letter_code
_entity_poly.pdbx_strand_id
1 'polypeptide(L)' 'MSYRVKLRVKELLEEEGITQKKLAEMAGVRESTISDIVRGTRTVINFEHLGKIATALEISDVRKIIDLEKV' A
#
# COMPACT_ATOMS: atom_id res chain seq x y z
N MET A 1 15.88 -14.34 -15.78
CA MET A 1 15.31 -14.16 -14.43
C MET A 1 14.94 -12.71 -14.24
N SER A 2 13.73 -12.43 -13.82
CA SER A 2 13.31 -11.05 -13.60
C SER A 2 12.52 -10.89 -12.30
N TYR A 3 12.40 -9.65 -11.86
CA TYR A 3 11.70 -9.31 -10.62
C TYR A 3 10.69 -8.23 -10.89
N ARG A 4 9.65 -8.20 -10.09
CA ARG A 4 8.60 -7.21 -10.15
C ARG A 4 8.39 -6.62 -8.77
N VAL A 5 8.21 -5.30 -8.70
CA VAL A 5 7.88 -4.63 -7.43
C VAL A 5 6.41 -4.89 -7.12
N LYS A 6 6.14 -5.29 -5.89
CA LYS A 6 4.79 -5.55 -5.41
C LYS A 6 4.53 -4.71 -4.18
N LEU A 7 3.36 -4.11 -4.11
CA LEU A 7 2.92 -3.40 -2.90
C LEU A 7 2.14 -4.37 -2.02
N ARG A 8 2.39 -4.30 -0.72
CA ARG A 8 1.78 -5.20 0.26
C ARG A 8 0.63 -4.56 1.04
N VAL A 9 0.01 -3.53 0.47
CA VAL A 9 -1.06 -2.82 1.16
C VAL A 9 -2.27 -3.71 1.40
N LYS A 10 -2.59 -4.61 0.46
CA LYS A 10 -3.68 -5.56 0.65
C LYS A 10 -3.43 -6.43 1.89
N GLU A 11 -2.23 -6.98 2.02
CA GLU A 11 -1.85 -7.81 3.15
C GLU A 11 -1.90 -7.02 4.45
N LEU A 12 -1.47 -5.75 4.42
CA LEU A 12 -1.54 -4.88 5.59
C LEU A 12 -2.96 -4.65 6.06
N LEU A 13 -3.90 -4.44 5.13
CA LEU A 13 -5.31 -4.29 5.49
C LEU A 13 -5.84 -5.52 6.19
N GLU A 14 -5.48 -6.71 5.69
CA GLU A 14 -5.89 -7.97 6.28
C GLU A 14 -5.29 -8.14 7.68
N GLU A 15 -3.99 -7.85 7.84
CA GLU A 15 -3.31 -7.96 9.12
C GLU A 15 -3.90 -6.99 10.16
N GLU A 16 -4.20 -5.77 9.74
CA GLU A 16 -4.75 -4.74 10.64
C GLU A 16 -6.27 -4.88 10.84
N GLY A 17 -6.92 -5.69 10.03
CA GLY A 17 -8.37 -5.88 10.12
C GLY A 17 -9.15 -4.62 9.78
N ILE A 18 -8.68 -3.80 8.86
CA ILE A 18 -9.36 -2.57 8.46
C ILE A 18 -9.73 -2.60 6.97
N THR A 19 -10.68 -1.75 6.60
CA THR A 19 -11.14 -1.64 5.22
C THR A 19 -10.31 -0.63 4.45
N GLN A 20 -10.43 -0.67 3.11
CA GLN A 20 -9.81 0.34 2.25
C GLN A 20 -10.32 1.74 2.59
N LYS A 21 -11.61 1.86 2.86
CA LYS A 21 -12.22 3.13 3.24
C LYS A 21 -11.61 3.67 4.53
N LYS A 22 -11.44 2.79 5.52
CA LYS A 22 -10.85 3.19 6.81
C LYS A 22 -9.41 3.67 6.63
N LEU A 23 -8.62 2.94 5.85
CA LEU A 23 -7.24 3.34 5.60
C LEU A 23 -7.19 4.69 4.87
N ALA A 24 -8.07 4.91 3.90
CA ALA A 24 -8.14 6.18 3.19
C ALA A 24 -8.40 7.34 4.15
N GLU A 25 -9.33 7.16 5.08
CA GLU A 25 -9.62 8.18 6.10
C GLU A 25 -8.41 8.43 6.99
N MET A 26 -7.77 7.37 7.47
CA MET A 26 -6.60 7.49 8.35
C MET A 26 -5.42 8.17 7.66
N ALA A 27 -5.19 7.84 6.40
CA ALA A 27 -4.06 8.37 5.64
C ALA A 27 -4.34 9.74 5.01
N GLY A 28 -5.59 10.16 4.98
CA GLY A 28 -5.95 11.44 4.35
C GLY A 28 -5.85 11.40 2.83
N VAL A 29 -6.16 10.27 2.22
CA VAL A 29 -6.17 10.10 0.77
C VAL A 29 -7.55 9.61 0.33
N ARG A 30 -7.80 9.61 -0.98
CA ARG A 30 -9.07 9.13 -1.51
C ARG A 30 -9.13 7.61 -1.45
N GLU A 31 -10.33 7.08 -1.26
CA GLU A 31 -10.55 5.65 -1.28
C GLU A 31 -10.12 5.03 -2.61
N SER A 32 -10.36 5.74 -3.71
CA SER A 32 -9.94 5.28 -5.04
C SER A 32 -8.42 5.11 -5.14
N THR A 33 -7.66 5.96 -4.44
CA THR A 33 -6.21 5.84 -4.39
C THR A 33 -5.80 4.52 -3.72
N ILE A 34 -6.42 4.20 -2.59
CA ILE A 34 -6.15 2.94 -1.88
C ILE A 34 -6.58 1.75 -2.75
N SER A 35 -7.74 1.84 -3.37
CA SER A 35 -8.26 0.79 -4.24
C SER A 35 -7.30 0.49 -5.41
N ASP A 36 -6.78 1.53 -6.06
CA ASP A 36 -5.83 1.37 -7.16
C ASP A 36 -4.55 0.69 -6.69
N ILE A 37 -4.05 1.07 -5.51
CA ILE A 37 -2.86 0.47 -4.92
C ILE A 37 -3.09 -1.00 -4.63
N VAL A 38 -4.23 -1.33 -4.03
CA VAL A 38 -4.57 -2.71 -3.65
C VAL A 38 -4.72 -3.60 -4.89
N ARG A 39 -5.33 -3.08 -5.95
CA ARG A 39 -5.50 -3.85 -7.19
C ARG A 39 -4.22 -4.02 -7.98
N GLY A 40 -3.21 -3.18 -7.71
CA GLY A 40 -1.94 -3.25 -8.43
C GLY A 40 -2.06 -2.91 -9.90
N THR A 41 -3.04 -2.09 -10.29
CA THR A 41 -3.29 -1.73 -11.69
C THR A 41 -2.35 -0.66 -12.21
N ARG A 42 -1.66 0.03 -11.33
CA ARG A 42 -0.76 1.11 -11.70
C ARG A 42 0.69 0.65 -11.71
N THR A 43 1.46 1.16 -12.65
CA THR A 43 2.89 0.89 -12.75
C THR A 43 3.73 2.03 -12.18
N VAL A 44 3.10 3.13 -11.79
CA VAL A 44 3.76 4.30 -11.20
C VAL A 44 3.30 4.47 -9.76
N ILE A 45 4.25 4.69 -8.86
CA ILE A 45 3.98 4.85 -7.44
C ILE A 45 4.12 6.32 -7.06
N ASN A 46 3.16 6.83 -6.27
CA ASN A 46 3.28 8.13 -5.66
C ASN A 46 3.85 7.95 -4.25
N PHE A 47 5.09 8.36 -4.06
CA PHE A 47 5.78 8.20 -2.77
C PHE A 47 5.08 8.95 -1.64
N GLU A 48 4.46 10.07 -1.93
CA GLU A 48 3.71 10.81 -0.92
C GLU A 48 2.55 9.98 -0.38
N HIS A 49 1.82 9.30 -1.26
CA HIS A 49 0.73 8.41 -0.84
C HIS A 49 1.24 7.26 0.03
N LEU A 50 2.35 6.65 -0.35
CA LEU A 50 2.95 5.57 0.46
C LEU A 50 3.39 6.07 1.83
N GLY A 51 3.96 7.27 1.88
CA GLY A 51 4.36 7.89 3.14
C GLY A 51 3.17 8.13 4.06
N LYS A 52 2.05 8.57 3.50
CA LYS A 52 0.82 8.78 4.27
C LYS A 52 0.26 7.47 4.82
N ILE A 53 0.31 6.40 4.03
CA ILE A 53 -0.12 5.08 4.48
C ILE A 53 0.78 4.58 5.60
N ALA A 54 2.10 4.71 5.44
CA ALA A 54 3.05 4.30 6.47
C ALA A 54 2.83 5.06 7.77
N THR A 55 2.58 6.36 7.67
CA THR A 55 2.29 7.19 8.84
C THR A 55 1.01 6.73 9.53
N ALA A 56 -0.06 6.50 8.77
CA ALA A 56 -1.34 6.08 9.30
C ALA A 56 -1.27 4.76 10.04
N LEU A 57 -0.47 3.81 9.53
CA LEU A 57 -0.33 2.48 10.12
C LEU A 57 0.89 2.35 11.02
N GLU A 58 1.61 3.46 11.24
CA GLU A 58 2.81 3.50 12.09
C GLU A 58 3.86 2.47 11.65
N ILE A 59 4.09 2.39 10.33
CA ILE A 59 5.05 1.47 9.75
C ILE A 59 6.36 2.22 9.51
N SER A 60 7.45 1.70 10.07
CA SER A 60 8.78 2.27 9.87
C SER A 60 9.69 1.40 9.00
N ASP A 61 9.24 0.20 8.66
CA ASP A 61 10.01 -0.74 7.84
C ASP A 61 9.38 -0.82 6.44
N VAL A 62 10.09 -0.32 5.44
CA VAL A 62 9.60 -0.28 4.07
C VAL A 62 9.26 -1.67 3.52
N ARG A 63 9.88 -2.72 4.04
CA ARG A 63 9.62 -4.10 3.60
C ARG A 63 8.20 -4.55 3.90
N LYS A 64 7.53 -3.89 4.81
CA LYS A 64 6.11 -4.19 5.11
C LYS A 64 5.17 -3.65 4.05
N ILE A 65 5.63 -2.69 3.25
CA ILE A 65 4.80 -2.04 2.22
C ILE A 65 5.21 -2.49 0.83
N ILE A 66 6.51 -2.65 0.59
CA ILE A 66 7.08 -2.95 -0.73
C ILE A 66 7.84 -4.27 -0.68
N ASP A 67 7.67 -5.07 -1.70
CA ASP A 67 8.36 -6.35 -1.83
C ASP A 67 8.79 -6.56 -3.28
N LEU A 68 9.72 -7.47 -3.48
CA LEU A 68 10.15 -7.92 -4.80
C LEU A 68 9.64 -9.33 -5.01
N GLU A 69 9.03 -9.54 -6.16
CA GLU A 69 8.47 -10.81 -6.55
C GLU A 69 9.21 -11.35 -7.76
N LYS A 70 9.66 -12.58 -7.68
CA LYS A 70 10.34 -13.24 -8.81
C LYS A 70 9.28 -13.70 -9.81
N VAL A 71 9.47 -13.35 -11.07
CA VAL A 71 8.57 -13.73 -12.15
C VAL A 71 9.26 -14.54 -13.22
#